data_a3baf5c47794357880d3885d47c45347
#
_entry.id   a3baf5c47794357880d3885d47c45347
#
_cell.length_a   1.000
_cell.length_b   1.000
_cell.length_c   1.000
_cell.angle_alpha   90.00
_cell.angle_beta   90.00
_cell.angle_gamma   90.00
#
_symmetry.space_group_name_H-M   'P 1'
#
loop_
_entity.id
_entity.type
_entity.pdbx_description
1 polymer ?
#
loop_
_entity_poly.entity_id
_entity_poly.type
_entity_poly.pdbx_seq_one_letter_code
_entity_poly.pdbx_strand_id
1 'polypeptide(L)'
;MKITHVQTHIVRLPDEEPLANGPASPDMKRNFVTLTLGTDQGIEGIGFTFFGGKLAGALKTAVDALGELAMGEDPLQIEAVIGKLKTATASAGPGGIAMLALAAIDIALWDIKGKALNQTVSALLGGYRKRVPTYASGALMRGFPLAHVEKAAAALVKKGFRQMKTQLALPGDTNPEKEVERIRVVRNAVGPEIDLMCDINQRWDVRQAISIGRRVDEYHLFWLEDVVAHDDYPGMARVADALDTPVAGGEYVYGIVPFRHMLEARSVDIVMVDLLRAGGISQWVKIAGMAEAFNLPIVNHLAPEISVHLVAAVPNGLTVEYMPWSARLFEEVPQPVKGELTVPDKPGLGLKFDREALKRFSA
;
A
#
# COMPACT_ATOMS: atom_id res chain seq x y z
N MET A 1 -2.48 24.43 19.25
CA MET A 1 -1.98 24.52 17.86
C MET A 1 -3.18 24.55 16.93
N LYS A 2 -3.10 25.29 15.83
CA LYS A 2 -4.21 25.37 14.86
C LYS A 2 -3.68 25.23 13.46
N ILE A 3 -4.43 24.53 12.59
CA ILE A 3 -4.15 24.47 11.15
C ILE A 3 -4.47 25.84 10.55
N THR A 4 -3.51 26.44 9.85
CA THR A 4 -3.62 27.80 9.28
C THR A 4 -3.36 27.86 7.78
N HIS A 5 -2.85 26.78 7.20
CA HIS A 5 -2.48 26.75 5.79
C HIS A 5 -2.72 25.36 5.18
N VAL A 6 -3.23 25.36 3.96
CA VAL A 6 -3.46 24.16 3.13
C VAL A 6 -2.88 24.41 1.75
N GLN A 7 -2.04 23.53 1.26
CA GLN A 7 -1.48 23.59 -0.10
C GLN A 7 -1.51 22.22 -0.74
N THR A 8 -2.04 22.13 -1.96
CA THR A 8 -2.15 20.87 -2.70
C THR A 8 -1.64 21.03 -4.13
N HIS A 9 -1.10 19.95 -4.68
CA HIS A 9 -0.65 19.89 -6.08
C HIS A 9 -1.04 18.56 -6.70
N ILE A 10 -1.31 18.56 -8.02
CA ILE A 10 -1.29 17.34 -8.82
C ILE A 10 0.12 17.19 -9.37
N VAL A 11 0.74 16.04 -9.12
CA VAL A 11 2.08 15.69 -9.59
C VAL A 11 1.99 14.46 -10.48
N ARG A 12 2.53 14.55 -11.71
CA ARG A 12 2.51 13.48 -12.71
C ARG A 12 3.88 12.83 -12.84
N LEU A 13 4.12 11.79 -12.05
CA LEU A 13 5.37 11.05 -12.13
C LEU A 13 5.36 10.07 -13.31
N PRO A 14 6.53 9.85 -13.98
CA PRO A 14 6.67 8.79 -14.97
C PRO A 14 6.35 7.41 -14.35
N ASP A 15 5.72 6.55 -15.14
CA ASP A 15 5.50 5.15 -14.76
C ASP A 15 6.77 4.34 -15.03
N GLU A 16 7.61 4.21 -14.03
CA GLU A 16 8.89 3.52 -14.10
C GLU A 16 8.91 2.32 -13.14
N GLU A 17 9.62 1.28 -13.53
CA GLU A 17 9.99 0.15 -12.67
C GLU A 17 11.49 0.24 -12.36
N PRO A 18 11.87 0.77 -11.17
CA PRO A 18 13.27 1.04 -10.85
C PRO A 18 14.02 -0.15 -10.26
N LEU A 19 13.31 -1.23 -9.85
CA LEU A 19 13.93 -2.33 -9.11
C LEU A 19 14.79 -3.23 -10.00
N ALA A 20 14.33 -3.52 -11.22
CA ALA A 20 15.00 -4.40 -12.15
C ALA A 20 15.10 -3.84 -13.58
N ASN A 21 14.93 -2.52 -13.74
CA ASN A 21 14.93 -1.83 -15.02
C ASN A 21 13.91 -2.45 -16.00
N GLY A 22 12.68 -2.64 -15.51
CA GLY A 22 11.58 -3.14 -16.31
C GLY A 22 11.26 -2.22 -17.50
N PRO A 23 10.50 -2.75 -18.48
CA PRO A 23 10.04 -1.95 -19.60
C PRO A 23 9.27 -0.73 -19.10
N ALA A 24 9.78 0.45 -19.36
CA ALA A 24 9.06 1.69 -19.07
C ALA A 24 7.97 1.90 -20.12
N SER A 25 6.84 2.44 -19.71
CA SER A 25 5.83 3.00 -20.61
C SER A 25 5.99 4.52 -20.63
N PRO A 26 6.76 5.11 -21.57
CA PRO A 26 7.15 6.53 -21.53
C PRO A 26 5.95 7.48 -21.49
N ASP A 27 4.83 7.06 -22.07
CA ASP A 27 3.60 7.84 -22.15
C ASP A 27 2.67 7.65 -20.95
N MET A 28 2.93 6.64 -20.11
CA MET A 28 2.15 6.40 -18.91
C MET A 28 2.69 7.23 -17.74
N LYS A 29 1.79 7.93 -17.07
CA LYS A 29 2.10 8.74 -15.89
C LYS A 29 1.15 8.42 -14.76
N ARG A 30 1.68 8.40 -13.54
CA ARG A 30 0.89 8.28 -12.32
C ARG A 30 0.59 9.65 -11.76
N ASN A 31 -0.69 9.93 -11.52
CA ASN A 31 -1.12 11.17 -10.90
C ASN A 31 -1.17 11.01 -9.39
N PHE A 32 -0.40 11.83 -8.67
CA PHE A 32 -0.46 11.96 -7.22
C PHE A 32 -1.10 13.31 -6.87
N VAL A 33 -1.84 13.36 -5.78
CA VAL A 33 -2.25 14.59 -5.13
C VAL A 33 -1.45 14.72 -3.85
N THR A 34 -0.59 15.72 -3.78
CA THR A 34 0.20 16.04 -2.58
C THR A 34 -0.51 17.09 -1.75
N LEU A 35 -0.32 17.04 -0.43
CA LEU A 35 -0.87 17.95 0.54
C LEU A 35 0.20 18.41 1.51
N THR A 36 0.24 19.70 1.80
CA THR A 36 0.93 20.29 2.95
C THR A 36 -0.07 21.01 3.83
N LEU A 37 -0.11 20.65 5.11
CA LEU A 37 -0.84 21.37 6.16
C LEU A 37 0.15 22.15 7.01
N GLY A 38 -0.03 23.48 7.13
CA GLY A 38 0.76 24.33 8.01
C GLY A 38 -0.01 24.73 9.26
N THR A 39 0.72 25.03 10.34
CA THR A 39 0.15 25.40 11.63
C THR A 39 0.59 26.80 12.07
N ASP A 40 -0.14 27.41 13.03
CA ASP A 40 0.22 28.67 13.69
C ASP A 40 1.53 28.62 14.50
N GLN A 41 2.11 27.44 14.67
CA GLN A 41 3.42 27.24 15.32
C GLN A 41 4.55 26.96 14.33
N GLY A 42 4.31 27.12 13.02
CA GLY A 42 5.32 26.90 11.98
C GLY A 42 5.65 25.43 11.70
N ILE A 43 4.87 24.48 12.24
CA ILE A 43 5.03 23.07 11.93
C ILE A 43 4.21 22.74 10.68
N GLU A 44 4.84 22.09 9.71
CA GLU A 44 4.20 21.60 8.50
C GLU A 44 4.12 20.06 8.52
N GLY A 45 2.95 19.51 8.18
CA GLY A 45 2.76 18.09 7.91
C GLY A 45 2.50 17.84 6.45
N ILE A 46 2.99 16.73 5.95
CA ILE A 46 2.82 16.32 4.57
C ILE A 46 1.95 15.07 4.46
N GLY A 47 1.16 15.02 3.40
CA GLY A 47 0.36 13.86 3.03
C GLY A 47 0.28 13.76 1.51
N PHE A 48 -0.07 12.60 1.02
CA PHE A 48 -0.37 12.41 -0.38
C PHE A 48 -1.45 11.34 -0.58
N THR A 49 -2.03 11.33 -1.76
CA THR A 49 -2.97 10.30 -2.21
C THR A 49 -2.89 10.13 -3.72
N PHE A 50 -3.40 9.01 -4.21
CA PHE A 50 -3.52 8.74 -5.64
C PHE A 50 -4.70 7.78 -5.91
N PHE A 51 -4.72 6.98 -6.95
CA PHE A 51 -5.84 6.17 -7.45
C PHE A 51 -6.96 6.97 -8.12
N GLY A 52 -6.83 8.29 -8.23
CA GLY A 52 -7.81 9.10 -8.98
C GLY A 52 -7.84 8.79 -10.48
N GLY A 53 -6.77 8.27 -11.05
CA GLY A 53 -6.66 8.01 -12.48
C GLY A 53 -7.03 9.25 -13.31
N LYS A 54 -8.04 9.12 -14.19
CA LYS A 54 -8.59 10.26 -14.96
C LYS A 54 -9.36 11.27 -14.09
N LEU A 55 -9.72 10.90 -12.85
CA LEU A 55 -10.41 11.76 -11.88
C LEU A 55 -9.43 12.45 -10.90
N ALA A 56 -8.14 12.54 -11.23
CA ALA A 56 -7.15 13.18 -10.35
C ALA A 56 -7.51 14.63 -10.00
N GLY A 57 -8.13 15.38 -10.93
CA GLY A 57 -8.66 16.72 -10.65
C GLY A 57 -9.77 16.72 -9.60
N ALA A 58 -10.73 15.81 -9.70
CA ALA A 58 -11.79 15.65 -8.71
C ALA A 58 -11.23 15.22 -7.34
N LEU A 59 -10.22 14.33 -7.32
CA LEU A 59 -9.55 13.94 -6.09
C LEU A 59 -8.83 15.13 -5.45
N LYS A 60 -8.13 15.96 -6.23
CA LYS A 60 -7.51 17.19 -5.70
C LYS A 60 -8.54 18.13 -5.10
N THR A 61 -9.65 18.39 -5.82
CA THR A 61 -10.74 19.23 -5.31
C THR A 61 -11.32 18.70 -3.99
N ALA A 62 -11.43 17.37 -3.84
CA ALA A 62 -11.87 16.77 -2.59
C ALA A 62 -10.84 16.98 -1.46
N VAL A 63 -9.53 16.85 -1.75
CA VAL A 63 -8.48 17.13 -0.76
C VAL A 63 -8.48 18.61 -0.36
N ASP A 64 -8.65 19.53 -1.32
CA ASP A 64 -8.76 20.98 -1.05
C ASP A 64 -9.94 21.27 -0.11
N ALA A 65 -11.12 20.78 -0.44
CA ALA A 65 -12.34 21.00 0.36
C ALA A 65 -12.21 20.45 1.79
N LEU A 66 -11.63 19.25 1.95
CA LEU A 66 -11.39 18.68 3.27
C LEU A 66 -10.30 19.44 4.04
N GLY A 67 -9.27 19.91 3.35
CA GLY A 67 -8.24 20.77 3.94
C GLY A 67 -8.82 22.09 4.46
N GLU A 68 -9.68 22.74 3.68
CA GLU A 68 -10.40 23.95 4.10
C GLU A 68 -11.29 23.71 5.33
N LEU A 69 -12.00 22.58 5.38
CA LEU A 69 -12.80 22.20 6.55
C LEU A 69 -11.96 21.90 7.80
N ALA A 70 -10.70 21.53 7.63
CA ALA A 70 -9.76 21.30 8.71
C ALA A 70 -9.12 22.59 9.24
N MET A 71 -9.25 23.73 8.55
CA MET A 71 -8.71 25.01 9.00
C MET A 71 -9.25 25.41 10.37
N GLY A 72 -8.35 25.91 11.23
CA GLY A 72 -8.65 26.31 12.59
C GLY A 72 -8.75 25.17 13.61
N GLU A 73 -8.78 23.92 13.18
CA GLU A 73 -8.77 22.76 14.07
C GLU A 73 -7.40 22.51 14.68
N ASP A 74 -7.37 21.81 15.81
CA ASP A 74 -6.12 21.35 16.43
C ASP A 74 -5.64 20.04 15.78
N PRO A 75 -4.50 20.05 15.04
CA PRO A 75 -4.00 18.88 14.36
C PRO A 75 -3.56 17.74 15.30
N LEU A 76 -3.39 18.01 16.59
CA LEU A 76 -3.08 16.96 17.58
C LEU A 76 -4.30 16.10 17.94
N GLN A 77 -5.52 16.62 17.70
CA GLN A 77 -6.79 15.95 17.94
C GLN A 77 -7.26 15.19 16.66
N ILE A 78 -6.40 14.31 16.15
CA ILE A 78 -6.58 13.65 14.84
C ILE A 78 -7.97 13.04 14.69
N GLU A 79 -8.43 12.25 15.67
CA GLU A 79 -9.73 11.58 15.60
C GLU A 79 -10.90 12.57 15.55
N ALA A 80 -10.79 13.71 16.24
CA ALA A 80 -11.81 14.76 16.20
C ALA A 80 -11.87 15.43 14.83
N VAL A 81 -10.69 15.77 14.26
CA VAL A 81 -10.60 16.36 12.92
C VAL A 81 -11.16 15.39 11.87
N ILE A 82 -10.67 14.14 11.85
CA ILE A 82 -11.14 13.12 10.89
C ILE A 82 -12.62 12.82 11.08
N GLY A 83 -13.13 12.78 12.31
CA GLY A 83 -14.55 12.62 12.62
C GLY A 83 -15.41 13.74 12.02
N LYS A 84 -14.98 15.01 12.17
CA LYS A 84 -15.62 16.17 11.55
C LYS A 84 -15.66 16.04 10.03
N LEU A 85 -14.53 15.70 9.40
CA LEU A 85 -14.44 15.54 7.95
C LEU A 85 -15.30 14.39 7.42
N LYS A 86 -15.32 13.25 8.12
CA LYS A 86 -16.21 12.12 7.78
C LYS A 86 -17.69 12.50 7.86
N THR A 87 -18.08 13.27 8.87
CA THR A 87 -19.45 13.76 9.00
C THR A 87 -19.81 14.67 7.85
N ALA A 88 -18.93 15.59 7.47
CA ALA A 88 -19.14 16.52 6.36
C ALA A 88 -19.25 15.81 5.00
N THR A 89 -18.63 14.65 4.83
CA THR A 89 -18.63 13.87 3.58
C THR A 89 -19.56 12.64 3.63
N ALA A 90 -20.37 12.49 4.67
CA ALA A 90 -21.18 11.29 4.89
C ALA A 90 -22.12 10.97 3.69
N SER A 91 -22.66 11.99 3.03
CA SER A 91 -23.52 11.82 1.85
C SER A 91 -22.75 11.43 0.57
N ALA A 92 -21.42 11.64 0.54
CA ALA A 92 -20.57 11.24 -0.59
C ALA A 92 -20.17 9.75 -0.54
N GLY A 93 -20.52 9.08 0.55
CA GLY A 93 -20.26 7.64 0.74
C GLY A 93 -18.98 7.32 1.48
N PRO A 94 -18.85 6.08 1.95
CA PRO A 94 -17.74 5.63 2.82
C PRO A 94 -16.50 5.18 2.04
N GLY A 95 -16.42 5.39 0.75
CA GLY A 95 -15.32 4.89 -0.11
C GLY A 95 -14.92 5.86 -1.21
N GLY A 96 -14.13 5.37 -2.16
CA GLY A 96 -13.71 6.10 -3.34
C GLY A 96 -12.95 7.40 -3.02
N ILE A 97 -13.24 8.45 -3.80
CA ILE A 97 -12.53 9.74 -3.72
C ILE A 97 -12.59 10.36 -2.32
N ALA A 98 -13.72 10.25 -1.61
CA ALA A 98 -13.85 10.79 -0.26
C ALA A 98 -12.85 10.16 0.71
N MET A 99 -12.69 8.83 0.66
CA MET A 99 -11.76 8.12 1.54
C MET A 99 -10.31 8.38 1.15
N LEU A 100 -10.00 8.42 -0.16
CA LEU A 100 -8.67 8.76 -0.66
C LEU A 100 -8.26 10.19 -0.25
N ALA A 101 -9.18 11.14 -0.25
CA ALA A 101 -8.91 12.50 0.20
C ALA A 101 -8.70 12.58 1.72
N LEU A 102 -9.52 11.87 2.51
CA LEU A 102 -9.35 11.76 3.95
C LEU A 102 -7.98 11.19 4.33
N ALA A 103 -7.47 10.21 3.58
CA ALA A 103 -6.17 9.61 3.82
C ALA A 103 -5.03 10.63 3.75
N ALA A 104 -5.04 11.53 2.76
CA ALA A 104 -4.02 12.57 2.65
C ALA A 104 -4.01 13.51 3.88
N ILE A 105 -5.20 13.89 4.37
CA ILE A 105 -5.33 14.74 5.57
C ILE A 105 -4.84 13.98 6.81
N ASP A 106 -5.28 12.75 7.01
CA ASP A 106 -4.91 11.92 8.16
C ASP A 106 -3.38 11.71 8.25
N ILE A 107 -2.74 11.42 7.12
CA ILE A 107 -1.29 11.25 7.03
C ILE A 107 -0.58 12.55 7.45
N ALA A 108 -1.03 13.71 6.94
CA ALA A 108 -0.44 15.01 7.28
C ALA A 108 -0.63 15.35 8.77
N LEU A 109 -1.78 15.02 9.37
CA LEU A 109 -2.02 15.22 10.80
C LEU A 109 -1.08 14.37 11.67
N TRP A 110 -0.86 13.10 11.30
CA TRP A 110 0.10 12.25 12.00
C TRP A 110 1.54 12.75 11.87
N ASP A 111 1.92 13.29 10.71
CA ASP A 111 3.22 13.90 10.50
C ASP A 111 3.41 15.14 11.38
N ILE A 112 2.41 16.04 11.45
CA ILE A 112 2.41 17.19 12.38
C ILE A 112 2.56 16.71 13.82
N LYS A 113 1.75 15.73 14.24
CA LYS A 113 1.77 15.22 15.61
C LYS A 113 3.14 14.67 15.99
N GLY A 114 3.76 13.90 15.10
CA GLY A 114 5.11 13.37 15.31
C GLY A 114 6.15 14.48 15.44
N LYS A 115 6.10 15.49 14.57
CA LYS A 115 6.99 16.64 14.59
C LYS A 115 6.79 17.49 15.86
N ALA A 116 5.54 17.75 16.24
CA ALA A 116 5.21 18.52 17.44
C ALA A 116 5.68 17.84 18.73
N LEU A 117 5.64 16.52 18.79
CA LEU A 117 6.06 15.73 19.95
C LEU A 117 7.52 15.26 19.86
N ASN A 118 8.25 15.62 18.79
CA ASN A 118 9.60 15.16 18.49
C ASN A 118 9.74 13.62 18.54
N GLN A 119 8.74 12.92 17.98
CA GLN A 119 8.67 11.46 17.90
C GLN A 119 8.41 11.00 16.47
N THR A 120 8.89 9.80 16.12
CA THR A 120 8.50 9.17 14.86
C THR A 120 7.05 8.71 14.91
N VAL A 121 6.36 8.64 13.76
CA VAL A 121 5.01 8.08 13.71
C VAL A 121 4.99 6.65 14.25
N SER A 122 5.98 5.82 13.91
CA SER A 122 6.06 4.46 14.44
C SER A 122 6.11 4.42 15.97
N ALA A 123 6.90 5.30 16.63
CA ALA A 123 6.97 5.38 18.08
C ALA A 123 5.64 5.78 18.70
N LEU A 124 4.92 6.73 18.10
CA LEU A 124 3.60 7.17 18.57
C LEU A 124 2.54 6.07 18.45
N LEU A 125 2.72 5.13 17.51
CA LEU A 125 1.80 4.01 17.27
C LEU A 125 2.14 2.74 18.07
N GLY A 126 3.19 2.77 18.91
CA GLY A 126 3.58 1.64 19.76
C GLY A 126 5.01 1.16 19.57
N GLY A 127 5.61 1.36 18.38
CA GLY A 127 7.05 1.16 18.15
C GLY A 127 7.55 -0.25 18.42
N TYR A 128 6.87 -1.30 17.94
CA TYR A 128 7.19 -2.68 18.23
C TYR A 128 8.58 -3.12 17.76
N ARG A 129 9.02 -2.64 16.56
CA ARG A 129 10.34 -2.93 15.99
C ARG A 129 10.90 -1.76 15.19
N LYS A 130 12.20 -1.78 14.90
CA LYS A 130 12.88 -0.73 14.11
C LYS A 130 13.16 -1.13 12.67
N ARG A 131 13.09 -2.42 12.36
CA ARG A 131 13.30 -2.98 11.02
C ARG A 131 12.18 -3.93 10.69
N VAL A 132 11.82 -3.98 9.42
CA VAL A 132 10.75 -4.83 8.91
C VAL A 132 11.23 -5.51 7.64
N PRO A 133 10.98 -6.82 7.46
CA PRO A 133 11.16 -7.48 6.18
C PRO A 133 10.44 -6.72 5.06
N THR A 134 10.98 -6.77 3.85
CA THR A 134 10.34 -6.11 2.70
C THR A 134 10.44 -6.98 1.46
N TYR A 135 9.37 -6.97 0.66
CA TYR A 135 9.34 -7.68 -0.60
C TYR A 135 9.38 -6.76 -1.81
N ALA A 136 10.12 -7.19 -2.84
CA ALA A 136 10.17 -6.49 -4.11
C ALA A 136 8.86 -6.67 -4.87
N SER A 137 8.21 -5.58 -5.25
CA SER A 137 6.98 -5.55 -6.04
C SER A 137 7.13 -4.62 -7.24
N GLY A 138 6.43 -4.94 -8.36
CA GLY A 138 6.46 -4.16 -9.59
C GLY A 138 7.46 -4.62 -10.65
N ALA A 139 8.52 -5.33 -10.27
CA ALA A 139 9.54 -5.79 -11.20
C ALA A 139 9.14 -7.05 -12.01
N LEU A 140 8.13 -7.79 -11.53
CA LEU A 140 7.68 -9.06 -12.12
C LEU A 140 6.20 -8.96 -12.56
N MET A 141 5.86 -7.85 -13.22
CA MET A 141 4.50 -7.56 -13.68
C MET A 141 4.04 -8.56 -14.76
N ARG A 142 2.74 -8.88 -14.79
CA ARG A 142 2.13 -9.83 -15.74
C ARG A 142 2.34 -9.48 -17.19
N GLY A 143 2.45 -8.21 -17.52
CA GLY A 143 2.71 -7.73 -18.88
C GLY A 143 4.15 -7.92 -19.36
N PHE A 144 5.08 -8.28 -18.48
CA PHE A 144 6.47 -8.51 -18.88
C PHE A 144 6.70 -9.92 -19.43
N PRO A 145 7.52 -10.06 -20.48
CA PRO A 145 7.87 -11.38 -21.05
C PRO A 145 8.55 -12.29 -20.00
N LEU A 146 8.35 -13.60 -20.07
CA LEU A 146 8.93 -14.58 -19.14
C LEU A 146 10.46 -14.45 -19.02
N ALA A 147 11.16 -14.30 -20.16
CA ALA A 147 12.61 -14.13 -20.17
C ALA A 147 13.09 -12.86 -19.44
N HIS A 148 12.27 -11.79 -19.42
CA HIS A 148 12.56 -10.60 -18.59
C HIS A 148 12.33 -10.91 -17.13
N VAL A 149 11.20 -11.53 -16.79
CA VAL A 149 10.81 -11.86 -15.42
C VAL A 149 11.84 -12.77 -14.75
N GLU A 150 12.33 -13.79 -15.45
CA GLU A 150 13.39 -14.67 -14.98
C GLU A 150 14.67 -13.89 -14.60
N LYS A 151 15.14 -13.03 -15.50
CA LYS A 151 16.34 -12.21 -15.25
C LYS A 151 16.13 -11.20 -14.12
N ALA A 152 14.96 -10.56 -14.08
CA ALA A 152 14.60 -9.61 -13.05
C ALA A 152 14.54 -10.28 -11.67
N ALA A 153 13.93 -11.44 -11.55
CA ALA A 153 13.85 -12.21 -10.32
C ALA A 153 15.25 -12.56 -9.78
N ALA A 154 16.14 -13.08 -10.62
CA ALA A 154 17.52 -13.35 -10.25
C ALA A 154 18.30 -12.08 -9.84
N ALA A 155 18.05 -10.95 -10.50
CA ALA A 155 18.67 -9.68 -10.16
C ALA A 155 18.20 -9.14 -8.79
N LEU A 156 16.92 -9.33 -8.44
CA LEU A 156 16.38 -8.95 -7.13
C LEU A 156 17.04 -9.74 -5.99
N VAL A 157 17.25 -11.05 -6.18
CA VAL A 157 18.00 -11.87 -5.20
C VAL A 157 19.43 -11.34 -4.99
N LYS A 158 20.11 -10.98 -6.08
CA LYS A 158 21.46 -10.37 -6.02
C LYS A 158 21.48 -9.01 -5.32
N LYS A 159 20.39 -8.23 -5.43
CA LYS A 159 20.20 -6.97 -4.69
C LYS A 159 19.91 -7.19 -3.19
N GLY A 160 19.73 -8.42 -2.76
CA GLY A 160 19.52 -8.79 -1.35
C GLY A 160 18.07 -8.97 -0.94
N PHE A 161 17.10 -8.89 -1.86
CA PHE A 161 15.72 -9.25 -1.53
C PHE A 161 15.61 -10.75 -1.20
N ARG A 162 14.82 -11.05 -0.18
CA ARG A 162 14.48 -12.42 0.24
C ARG A 162 13.01 -12.76 0.02
N GLN A 163 12.25 -11.75 -0.37
CA GLN A 163 10.82 -11.84 -0.64
C GLN A 163 10.53 -11.07 -1.92
N MET A 164 9.67 -11.59 -2.79
CA MET A 164 9.25 -10.89 -4.01
C MET A 164 7.89 -11.36 -4.51
N LYS A 165 7.18 -10.47 -5.21
CA LYS A 165 5.85 -10.70 -5.74
C LYS A 165 5.88 -10.70 -7.27
N THR A 166 5.32 -11.75 -7.90
CA THR A 166 5.02 -11.79 -9.33
C THR A 166 3.52 -11.67 -9.56
N GLN A 167 3.12 -11.09 -10.69
CA GLN A 167 1.72 -11.00 -11.06
C GLN A 167 1.33 -12.15 -12.02
N LEU A 168 0.17 -12.73 -11.75
CA LEU A 168 -0.50 -13.74 -12.55
C LEU A 168 -1.73 -13.17 -13.28
N ALA A 169 -2.56 -14.03 -13.82
CA ALA A 169 -3.79 -13.70 -14.56
C ALA A 169 -3.51 -12.81 -15.78
N LEU A 170 -2.84 -13.39 -16.76
CA LEU A 170 -2.47 -12.71 -18.01
C LEU A 170 -3.70 -12.17 -18.75
N PRO A 171 -3.65 -10.94 -19.28
CA PRO A 171 -4.79 -10.35 -19.97
C PRO A 171 -5.17 -11.19 -21.21
N GLY A 172 -6.47 -11.52 -21.31
CA GLY A 172 -7.02 -12.26 -22.44
C GLY A 172 -6.58 -13.72 -22.54
N ASP A 173 -5.83 -14.24 -21.58
CA ASP A 173 -5.35 -15.61 -21.54
C ASP A 173 -5.83 -16.30 -20.26
N THR A 174 -6.69 -17.30 -20.43
CA THR A 174 -7.24 -18.09 -19.32
C THR A 174 -6.58 -19.46 -19.20
N ASN A 175 -5.43 -19.69 -19.88
CA ASN A 175 -4.75 -20.98 -19.86
C ASN A 175 -4.01 -21.19 -18.53
N PRO A 176 -4.46 -22.11 -17.66
CA PRO A 176 -3.82 -22.39 -16.38
C PRO A 176 -2.35 -22.83 -16.51
N GLU A 177 -1.98 -23.47 -17.63
CA GLU A 177 -0.59 -23.92 -17.85
C GLU A 177 0.39 -22.73 -17.89
N LYS A 178 -0.01 -21.60 -18.46
CA LYS A 178 0.84 -20.41 -18.52
C LYS A 178 1.02 -19.76 -17.16
N GLU A 179 0.02 -19.82 -16.32
CA GLU A 179 0.11 -19.33 -14.92
C GLU A 179 1.11 -20.18 -14.14
N VAL A 180 0.97 -21.51 -14.21
CA VAL A 180 1.89 -22.46 -13.58
C VAL A 180 3.31 -22.29 -14.12
N GLU A 181 3.47 -22.16 -15.44
CA GLU A 181 4.78 -21.95 -16.06
C GLU A 181 5.46 -20.67 -15.55
N ARG A 182 4.71 -19.59 -15.42
CA ARG A 182 5.26 -18.33 -14.89
C ARG A 182 5.80 -18.49 -13.47
N ILE A 183 5.05 -19.14 -12.59
CA ILE A 183 5.49 -19.44 -11.23
C ILE A 183 6.75 -20.33 -11.25
N ARG A 184 6.74 -21.40 -12.06
CA ARG A 184 7.88 -22.29 -12.21
C ARG A 184 9.15 -21.57 -12.65
N VAL A 185 9.04 -20.68 -13.64
CA VAL A 185 10.18 -19.89 -14.15
C VAL A 185 10.74 -18.98 -13.06
N VAL A 186 9.87 -18.26 -12.32
CA VAL A 186 10.33 -17.40 -11.22
C VAL A 186 10.94 -18.24 -10.11
N ARG A 187 10.28 -19.31 -9.66
CA ARG A 187 10.78 -20.18 -8.59
C ARG A 187 12.14 -20.77 -8.93
N ASN A 188 12.34 -21.23 -10.17
CA ASN A 188 13.64 -21.75 -10.62
C ASN A 188 14.72 -20.66 -10.64
N ALA A 189 14.37 -19.43 -10.99
CA ALA A 189 15.32 -18.32 -11.02
C ALA A 189 15.78 -17.84 -9.63
N VAL A 190 14.90 -17.98 -8.62
CA VAL A 190 15.18 -17.45 -7.26
C VAL A 190 15.60 -18.51 -6.25
N GLY A 191 15.28 -19.80 -6.52
CA GLY A 191 15.55 -20.91 -5.60
C GLY A 191 14.50 -21.06 -4.49
N PRO A 192 14.60 -22.12 -3.68
CA PRO A 192 13.59 -22.46 -2.68
C PRO A 192 13.57 -21.55 -1.45
N GLU A 193 14.66 -20.84 -1.16
CA GLU A 193 14.84 -20.03 0.04
C GLU A 193 14.20 -18.63 -0.07
N ILE A 194 13.58 -18.30 -1.19
CA ILE A 194 12.94 -17.00 -1.41
C ILE A 194 11.43 -17.14 -1.21
N ASP A 195 10.86 -16.28 -0.37
CA ASP A 195 9.42 -16.15 -0.22
C ASP A 195 8.85 -15.54 -1.50
N LEU A 196 8.13 -16.35 -2.26
CA LEU A 196 7.51 -15.96 -3.53
C LEU A 196 6.01 -15.77 -3.34
N MET A 197 5.52 -14.57 -3.62
CA MET A 197 4.13 -14.20 -3.62
C MET A 197 3.60 -14.08 -5.04
N CYS A 198 2.31 -14.36 -5.22
CA CYS A 198 1.63 -14.22 -6.51
C CYS A 198 0.37 -13.39 -6.39
N ASP A 199 0.26 -12.35 -7.22
CA ASP A 199 -0.87 -11.42 -7.24
C ASP A 199 -1.73 -11.64 -8.49
N ILE A 200 -3.00 -11.86 -8.26
CA ILE A 200 -4.01 -12.14 -9.28
C ILE A 200 -4.82 -10.89 -9.63
N ASN A 201 -4.90 -9.90 -8.74
CA ASN A 201 -5.71 -8.68 -8.87
C ASN A 201 -7.16 -8.96 -9.28
N GLN A 202 -7.85 -9.85 -8.57
CA GLN A 202 -9.27 -10.15 -8.70
C GLN A 202 -9.70 -10.77 -10.06
N ARG A 203 -8.78 -11.38 -10.81
CA ARG A 203 -9.03 -11.79 -12.20
C ARG A 203 -9.53 -13.22 -12.35
N TRP A 204 -9.42 -14.05 -11.30
CA TRP A 204 -9.96 -15.40 -11.33
C TRP A 204 -11.34 -15.50 -10.71
N ASP A 205 -12.09 -16.53 -11.07
CA ASP A 205 -13.23 -17.00 -10.31
C ASP A 205 -12.78 -18.01 -9.22
N VAL A 206 -13.67 -18.34 -8.30
CA VAL A 206 -13.40 -19.27 -7.18
C VAL A 206 -12.92 -20.65 -7.68
N ARG A 207 -13.52 -21.17 -8.75
CA ARG A 207 -13.16 -22.47 -9.30
C ARG A 207 -11.78 -22.45 -9.93
N GLN A 208 -11.47 -21.41 -10.68
CA GLN A 208 -10.18 -21.19 -11.30
C GLN A 208 -9.09 -21.03 -10.24
N ALA A 209 -9.34 -20.21 -9.20
CA ALA A 209 -8.42 -19.97 -8.10
C ALA A 209 -8.06 -21.27 -7.37
N ILE A 210 -9.03 -22.10 -7.02
CA ILE A 210 -8.80 -23.41 -6.39
C ILE A 210 -8.05 -24.36 -7.32
N SER A 211 -8.46 -24.42 -8.60
CA SER A 211 -7.84 -25.33 -9.57
C SER A 211 -6.36 -24.99 -9.82
N ILE A 212 -6.03 -23.72 -10.00
CA ILE A 212 -4.65 -23.27 -10.22
C ILE A 212 -3.87 -23.35 -8.91
N GLY A 213 -4.45 -22.90 -7.80
CA GLY A 213 -3.83 -22.92 -6.48
C GLY A 213 -3.29 -24.32 -6.15
N ARG A 214 -4.11 -25.37 -6.28
CA ARG A 214 -3.68 -26.77 -6.06
C ARG A 214 -2.55 -27.25 -6.97
N ARG A 215 -2.46 -26.70 -8.18
CA ARG A 215 -1.40 -27.08 -9.13
C ARG A 215 -0.07 -26.40 -8.83
N VAL A 216 -0.08 -25.35 -8.02
CA VAL A 216 1.11 -24.58 -7.67
C VAL A 216 1.59 -24.81 -6.24
N ASP A 217 0.91 -25.65 -5.46
CA ASP A 217 1.32 -26.01 -4.09
C ASP A 217 2.76 -26.51 -4.02
N GLU A 218 3.23 -27.27 -5.02
CA GLU A 218 4.61 -27.76 -5.11
C GLU A 218 5.68 -26.65 -5.15
N TYR A 219 5.28 -25.42 -5.49
CA TYR A 219 6.20 -24.27 -5.54
C TYR A 219 6.31 -23.54 -4.20
N HIS A 220 5.58 -23.94 -3.16
CA HIS A 220 5.62 -23.39 -1.82
C HIS A 220 5.54 -21.86 -1.82
N LEU A 221 4.44 -21.32 -2.34
CA LEU A 221 4.20 -19.89 -2.39
C LEU A 221 3.96 -19.34 -0.99
N PHE A 222 4.45 -18.13 -0.73
CA PHE A 222 4.24 -17.46 0.55
C PHE A 222 2.80 -16.97 0.71
N TRP A 223 2.18 -16.50 -0.38
CA TRP A 223 0.73 -16.28 -0.50
C TRP A 223 0.25 -16.17 -1.95
N LEU A 224 -1.05 -16.37 -2.15
CA LEU A 224 -1.82 -15.94 -3.31
C LEU A 224 -2.64 -14.71 -2.92
N GLU A 225 -2.54 -13.62 -3.71
CA GLU A 225 -3.11 -12.32 -3.39
C GLU A 225 -4.29 -12.00 -4.29
N ASP A 226 -5.41 -11.48 -3.68
CA ASP A 226 -6.61 -11.02 -4.35
C ASP A 226 -7.12 -11.98 -5.45
N VAL A 227 -7.30 -13.22 -5.04
CA VAL A 227 -7.57 -14.35 -5.96
C VAL A 227 -8.90 -14.24 -6.71
N VAL A 228 -9.92 -13.59 -6.08
CA VAL A 228 -11.25 -13.34 -6.64
C VAL A 228 -11.68 -11.90 -6.37
N ALA A 229 -12.88 -11.50 -6.80
CA ALA A 229 -13.41 -10.16 -6.55
C ALA A 229 -13.34 -9.80 -5.07
N HIS A 230 -12.89 -8.58 -4.76
CA HIS A 230 -12.58 -8.12 -3.39
C HIS A 230 -13.80 -8.07 -2.46
N ASP A 231 -15.01 -8.04 -3.00
CA ASP A 231 -16.30 -8.03 -2.28
C ASP A 231 -16.97 -9.40 -2.22
N ASP A 232 -16.40 -10.43 -2.87
CA ASP A 232 -16.84 -11.83 -2.74
C ASP A 232 -16.17 -12.50 -1.54
N TYR A 233 -16.51 -12.04 -0.33
CA TYR A 233 -15.95 -12.62 0.91
C TYR A 233 -16.22 -14.12 1.05
N PRO A 234 -17.43 -14.65 0.77
CA PRO A 234 -17.67 -16.08 0.80
C PRO A 234 -16.87 -16.87 -0.23
N GLY A 235 -16.70 -16.30 -1.43
CA GLY A 235 -15.88 -16.91 -2.48
C GLY A 235 -14.41 -17.00 -2.10
N MET A 236 -13.87 -15.90 -1.56
CA MET A 236 -12.49 -15.85 -1.09
C MET A 236 -12.26 -16.83 0.07
N ALA A 237 -13.20 -16.92 1.05
CA ALA A 237 -13.16 -17.90 2.13
C ALA A 237 -13.11 -19.35 1.60
N ARG A 238 -13.89 -19.67 0.57
CA ARG A 238 -13.84 -21.00 -0.07
C ARG A 238 -12.48 -21.30 -0.72
N VAL A 239 -11.79 -20.30 -1.23
CA VAL A 239 -10.44 -20.48 -1.78
C VAL A 239 -9.45 -20.70 -0.64
N ALA A 240 -9.49 -19.89 0.43
CA ALA A 240 -8.64 -20.03 1.60
C ALA A 240 -8.80 -21.41 2.27
N ASP A 241 -10.03 -21.88 2.44
CA ASP A 241 -10.32 -23.21 3.02
C ASP A 241 -9.85 -24.39 2.13
N ALA A 242 -9.68 -24.16 0.81
CA ALA A 242 -9.39 -25.25 -0.15
C ALA A 242 -7.89 -25.37 -0.51
N LEU A 243 -7.06 -24.42 -0.09
CA LEU A 243 -5.63 -24.36 -0.42
C LEU A 243 -4.77 -24.41 0.85
N ASP A 244 -3.59 -25.05 0.75
CA ASP A 244 -2.56 -24.99 1.79
C ASP A 244 -1.75 -23.68 1.69
N THR A 245 -1.65 -23.09 0.48
CA THR A 245 -1.04 -21.76 0.27
C THR A 245 -1.90 -20.66 0.87
N PRO A 246 -1.38 -19.81 1.77
CA PRO A 246 -2.15 -18.72 2.38
C PRO A 246 -2.75 -17.76 1.34
N VAL A 247 -3.95 -17.27 1.59
CA VAL A 247 -4.62 -16.25 0.79
C VAL A 247 -4.45 -14.89 1.46
N ALA A 248 -3.90 -13.91 0.72
CA ALA A 248 -3.82 -12.51 1.12
C ALA A 248 -4.85 -11.68 0.35
N GLY A 249 -5.40 -10.65 0.99
CA GLY A 249 -6.32 -9.76 0.30
C GLY A 249 -6.76 -8.57 1.14
N GLY A 250 -7.38 -7.59 0.45
CA GLY A 250 -7.93 -6.40 1.09
C GLY A 250 -7.41 -5.07 0.54
N GLU A 251 -6.46 -5.06 -0.40
CA GLU A 251 -5.95 -3.80 -0.96
C GLU A 251 -7.03 -2.94 -1.63
N TYR A 252 -8.10 -3.55 -2.14
CA TYR A 252 -9.20 -2.84 -2.81
C TYR A 252 -10.28 -2.33 -1.86
N VAL A 253 -10.16 -2.61 -0.57
CA VAL A 253 -11.19 -2.35 0.44
C VAL A 253 -11.08 -0.93 1.01
N TYR A 254 -12.21 -0.22 1.12
CA TYR A 254 -12.29 1.15 1.63
C TYR A 254 -12.84 1.19 3.07
N GLY A 255 -12.13 1.91 3.95
CA GLY A 255 -12.53 2.08 5.36
C GLY A 255 -12.42 0.79 6.17
N ILE A 256 -12.89 0.82 7.43
CA ILE A 256 -12.71 -0.30 8.38
C ILE A 256 -13.83 -1.34 8.36
N VAL A 257 -15.05 -0.94 8.00
CA VAL A 257 -16.22 -1.83 8.13
C VAL A 257 -16.15 -3.05 7.22
N PRO A 258 -15.76 -2.93 5.93
CA PRO A 258 -15.60 -4.10 5.09
C PRO A 258 -14.51 -5.06 5.56
N PHE A 259 -13.44 -4.58 6.20
CA PHE A 259 -12.42 -5.46 6.82
C PHE A 259 -13.02 -6.32 7.93
N ARG A 260 -13.95 -5.77 8.76
CA ARG A 260 -14.68 -6.59 9.73
C ARG A 260 -15.43 -7.73 9.03
N HIS A 261 -16.15 -7.46 7.95
CA HIS A 261 -16.88 -8.50 7.21
C HIS A 261 -15.94 -9.54 6.60
N MET A 262 -14.79 -9.12 6.07
CA MET A 262 -13.75 -10.01 5.56
C MET A 262 -13.24 -10.96 6.64
N LEU A 263 -12.95 -10.44 7.84
CA LEU A 263 -12.46 -11.21 8.98
C LEU A 263 -13.53 -12.18 9.51
N GLU A 264 -14.77 -11.71 9.69
CA GLU A 264 -15.92 -12.53 10.13
C GLU A 264 -16.20 -13.69 9.16
N ALA A 265 -16.03 -13.46 7.85
CA ALA A 265 -16.19 -14.47 6.81
C ALA A 265 -14.97 -15.40 6.65
N ARG A 266 -13.85 -15.17 7.36
CA ARG A 266 -12.58 -15.90 7.19
C ARG A 266 -12.09 -15.90 5.75
N SER A 267 -12.20 -14.75 5.10
CA SER A 267 -11.91 -14.63 3.66
C SER A 267 -10.42 -14.69 3.33
N VAL A 268 -9.55 -14.41 4.30
CA VAL A 268 -8.09 -14.32 4.10
C VAL A 268 -7.34 -14.89 5.31
N ASP A 269 -6.10 -15.32 5.05
CA ASP A 269 -5.11 -15.73 6.06
C ASP A 269 -4.15 -14.57 6.38
N ILE A 270 -4.01 -13.61 5.47
CA ILE A 270 -3.16 -12.43 5.60
C ILE A 270 -3.98 -11.20 5.20
N VAL A 271 -4.09 -10.24 6.11
CA VAL A 271 -4.84 -8.99 5.87
C VAL A 271 -3.95 -7.99 5.15
N MET A 272 -4.26 -7.64 3.91
CA MET A 272 -3.55 -6.62 3.15
C MET A 272 -4.31 -5.30 3.18
N VAL A 273 -3.63 -4.21 3.58
CA VAL A 273 -4.28 -2.92 3.75
C VAL A 273 -3.60 -1.85 2.91
N ASP A 274 -4.35 -1.30 1.96
CA ASP A 274 -3.92 -0.07 1.29
C ASP A 274 -4.18 1.14 2.21
N LEU A 275 -3.11 1.86 2.55
CA LEU A 275 -3.16 3.01 3.44
C LEU A 275 -4.15 4.08 2.98
N LEU A 276 -4.21 4.33 1.67
CA LEU A 276 -4.99 5.43 1.11
C LEU A 276 -6.47 5.05 0.98
N ARG A 277 -6.76 3.83 0.54
CA ARG A 277 -8.13 3.30 0.46
C ARG A 277 -8.74 3.07 1.84
N ALA A 278 -7.94 2.62 2.80
CA ALA A 278 -8.39 2.49 4.19
C ALA A 278 -8.80 3.83 4.82
N GLY A 279 -8.21 4.95 4.35
CA GLY A 279 -8.49 6.29 4.85
C GLY A 279 -7.44 6.84 5.81
N GLY A 280 -6.18 6.41 5.66
CA GLY A 280 -5.04 6.94 6.38
C GLY A 280 -4.55 6.05 7.53
N ILE A 281 -3.58 6.55 8.26
CA ILE A 281 -2.88 5.89 9.36
C ILE A 281 -3.85 5.48 10.47
N SER A 282 -4.77 6.37 10.85
CA SER A 282 -5.76 6.12 11.92
C SER A 282 -6.64 4.92 11.62
N GLN A 283 -7.06 4.73 10.37
CA GLN A 283 -7.88 3.58 9.98
C GLN A 283 -7.04 2.31 9.87
N TRP A 284 -5.84 2.40 9.30
CA TRP A 284 -4.90 1.29 9.16
C TRP A 284 -4.61 0.62 10.52
N VAL A 285 -4.32 1.42 11.55
CA VAL A 285 -4.04 0.92 12.91
C VAL A 285 -5.25 0.21 13.52
N LYS A 286 -6.47 0.71 13.29
CA LYS A 286 -7.70 0.04 13.75
C LYS A 286 -7.89 -1.30 13.06
N ILE A 287 -7.58 -1.39 11.76
CA ILE A 287 -7.62 -2.64 11.01
C ILE A 287 -6.55 -3.62 11.53
N ALA A 288 -5.33 -3.14 11.82
CA ALA A 288 -4.28 -3.96 12.41
C ALA A 288 -4.70 -4.58 13.74
N GLY A 289 -5.32 -3.80 14.63
CA GLY A 289 -5.86 -4.31 15.90
C GLY A 289 -7.01 -5.30 15.70
N MET A 290 -7.87 -5.10 14.70
CA MET A 290 -8.90 -6.10 14.36
C MET A 290 -8.25 -7.40 13.87
N ALA A 291 -7.29 -7.34 12.94
CA ALA A 291 -6.58 -8.52 12.45
C ALA A 291 -5.87 -9.27 13.58
N GLU A 292 -5.21 -8.55 14.51
CA GLU A 292 -4.57 -9.13 15.69
C GLU A 292 -5.57 -9.91 16.57
N ALA A 293 -6.77 -9.37 16.77
CA ALA A 293 -7.82 -10.04 17.54
C ALA A 293 -8.33 -11.35 16.88
N PHE A 294 -8.14 -11.49 15.56
CA PHE A 294 -8.40 -12.72 14.81
C PHE A 294 -7.15 -13.60 14.65
N ASN A 295 -6.02 -13.25 15.28
CA ASN A 295 -4.71 -13.91 15.15
C ASN A 295 -4.18 -13.91 13.71
N LEU A 296 -4.47 -12.88 12.93
CA LEU A 296 -4.01 -12.75 11.55
C LEU A 296 -2.88 -11.73 11.43
N PRO A 297 -1.86 -12.02 10.60
CA PRO A 297 -0.84 -11.05 10.23
C PRO A 297 -1.42 -9.98 9.31
N ILE A 298 -0.77 -8.80 9.33
CA ILE A 298 -1.10 -7.67 8.48
C ILE A 298 0.09 -7.27 7.62
N VAL A 299 -0.20 -6.91 6.37
CA VAL A 299 0.75 -6.34 5.42
C VAL A 299 0.18 -5.06 4.82
N ASN A 300 1.04 -4.23 4.25
CA ASN A 300 0.60 -3.05 3.52
C ASN A 300 0.53 -3.31 2.02
N HIS A 301 -0.25 -2.48 1.33
CA HIS A 301 -0.19 -2.26 -0.10
C HIS A 301 0.38 -0.86 -0.36
N LEU A 302 1.43 -0.75 -1.18
CA LEU A 302 2.08 0.50 -1.64
C LEU A 302 2.56 1.45 -0.52
N ALA A 303 3.01 2.65 -0.91
CA ALA A 303 3.50 3.71 -0.02
C ALA A 303 4.54 3.21 1.01
N PRO A 304 5.61 2.49 0.58
CA PRO A 304 6.59 1.89 1.50
C PRO A 304 7.23 2.90 2.45
N GLU A 305 7.40 4.13 2.03
CA GLU A 305 8.02 5.22 2.79
C GLU A 305 7.19 5.63 4.02
N ILE A 306 5.87 5.41 4.00
CA ILE A 306 4.98 5.63 5.14
C ILE A 306 4.68 4.29 5.84
N SER A 307 4.39 3.26 5.05
CA SER A 307 3.94 1.95 5.54
C SER A 307 4.97 1.25 6.43
N VAL A 308 6.26 1.55 6.26
CA VAL A 308 7.32 1.05 7.15
C VAL A 308 7.08 1.46 8.61
N HIS A 309 6.55 2.66 8.87
CA HIS A 309 6.18 3.10 10.22
C HIS A 309 5.05 2.26 10.80
N LEU A 310 4.08 1.89 9.99
CA LEU A 310 2.86 1.20 10.40
C LEU A 310 3.13 -0.27 10.70
N VAL A 311 3.73 -0.97 9.75
CA VAL A 311 4.06 -2.40 9.89
C VAL A 311 5.08 -2.62 11.00
N ALA A 312 6.02 -1.67 11.19
CA ALA A 312 6.98 -1.73 12.29
C ALA A 312 6.37 -1.44 13.66
N ALA A 313 5.24 -0.73 13.73
CA ALA A 313 4.63 -0.32 15.00
C ALA A 313 3.83 -1.43 15.67
N VAL A 314 3.31 -2.40 14.93
CA VAL A 314 2.35 -3.40 15.42
C VAL A 314 2.97 -4.80 15.53
N PRO A 315 2.56 -5.63 16.52
CA PRO A 315 3.11 -6.97 16.73
C PRO A 315 2.86 -7.93 15.55
N ASN A 316 1.65 -7.87 14.96
CA ASN A 316 1.21 -8.72 13.86
C ASN A 316 1.61 -8.19 12.47
N GLY A 317 2.42 -7.12 12.38
CA GLY A 317 2.97 -6.63 11.12
C GLY A 317 3.96 -7.64 10.52
N LEU A 318 3.73 -8.10 9.28
CA LEU A 318 4.49 -9.18 8.66
C LEU A 318 5.65 -8.66 7.81
N THR A 319 5.35 -7.94 6.74
CA THR A 319 6.33 -7.44 5.76
C THR A 319 5.80 -6.19 5.06
N VAL A 320 6.70 -5.41 4.45
CA VAL A 320 6.36 -4.17 3.72
C VAL A 320 6.48 -4.39 2.22
N GLU A 321 5.44 -4.05 1.46
CA GLU A 321 5.54 -3.98 0.01
C GLU A 321 6.49 -2.85 -0.42
N TYR A 322 7.54 -3.18 -1.14
CA TYR A 322 8.44 -2.19 -1.72
C TYR A 322 8.17 -2.03 -3.21
N MET A 323 7.28 -1.11 -3.51
CA MET A 323 6.97 -0.62 -4.84
C MET A 323 7.08 0.92 -4.82
N PRO A 324 8.26 1.49 -5.13
CA PRO A 324 8.59 2.89 -4.84
C PRO A 324 8.02 3.88 -5.86
N TRP A 325 6.74 3.79 -6.19
CA TRP A 325 6.08 4.65 -7.17
C TRP A 325 6.03 6.12 -6.74
N SER A 326 5.93 6.38 -5.44
CA SER A 326 5.87 7.72 -4.82
C SER A 326 7.24 8.29 -4.45
N ALA A 327 8.31 7.49 -4.55
CA ALA A 327 9.63 7.87 -4.04
C ALA A 327 10.15 9.22 -4.57
N ARG A 328 9.85 9.54 -5.84
CA ARG A 328 10.27 10.81 -6.46
C ARG A 328 9.52 12.05 -5.95
N LEU A 329 8.51 11.89 -5.09
CA LEU A 329 7.87 13.01 -4.40
C LEU A 329 8.75 13.59 -3.28
N PHE A 330 9.75 12.82 -2.81
CA PHE A 330 10.51 13.12 -1.59
C PHE A 330 11.99 13.33 -1.87
N GLU A 331 12.65 14.14 -1.02
CA GLU A 331 14.11 14.36 -1.05
C GLU A 331 14.87 13.06 -0.74
N GLU A 332 14.34 12.27 0.20
CA GLU A 332 14.92 11.01 0.66
C GLU A 332 13.81 10.06 1.10
N VAL A 333 13.95 8.77 0.81
CA VAL A 333 13.02 7.72 1.27
C VAL A 333 13.80 6.51 1.79
N PRO A 334 13.23 5.71 2.72
CA PRO A 334 13.84 4.46 3.17
C PRO A 334 14.17 3.55 2.00
N GLN A 335 15.39 3.00 1.99
CA GLN A 335 15.85 2.06 0.97
C GLN A 335 16.00 0.67 1.57
N PRO A 336 15.64 -0.40 0.83
CA PRO A 336 15.85 -1.77 1.27
C PRO A 336 17.35 -2.10 1.44
N VAL A 337 17.69 -2.65 2.59
CA VAL A 337 19.04 -3.15 2.86
C VAL A 337 18.94 -4.61 3.32
N LYS A 338 19.51 -5.52 2.56
CA LYS A 338 19.46 -6.98 2.84
C LYS A 338 18.04 -7.52 3.05
N GLY A 339 17.07 -7.03 2.28
CA GLY A 339 15.68 -7.46 2.35
C GLY A 339 14.87 -6.86 3.50
N GLU A 340 15.36 -5.80 4.16
CA GLU A 340 14.67 -5.10 5.23
C GLU A 340 14.58 -3.60 4.96
N LEU A 341 13.53 -2.96 5.46
CA LEU A 341 13.40 -1.51 5.60
C LEU A 341 13.63 -1.12 7.06
N THR A 342 14.34 0.00 7.26
CA THR A 342 14.51 0.61 8.58
C THR A 342 13.55 1.80 8.72
N VAL A 343 12.85 1.87 9.84
CA VAL A 343 12.01 3.02 10.18
C VAL A 343 12.88 4.27 10.28
N PRO A 344 12.53 5.39 9.58
CA PRO A 344 13.23 6.66 9.77
C PRO A 344 13.23 7.09 11.23
N ASP A 345 14.34 7.63 11.70
CA ASP A 345 14.53 8.11 13.09
C ASP A 345 14.19 9.59 13.27
N LYS A 346 13.79 10.27 12.20
CA LYS A 346 13.39 11.69 12.21
C LYS A 346 11.94 11.84 12.70
N PRO A 347 11.58 12.96 13.36
CA PRO A 347 10.22 13.24 13.83
C PRO A 347 9.17 13.20 12.69
N GLY A 348 7.97 12.80 13.04
CA GLY A 348 6.89 12.61 12.08
C GLY A 348 7.12 11.38 11.22
N LEU A 349 6.90 11.51 9.92
CA LEU A 349 7.19 10.49 8.90
C LEU A 349 8.69 10.44 8.55
N GLY A 350 9.48 11.44 8.99
CA GLY A 350 10.88 11.57 8.58
C GLY A 350 11.06 11.92 7.10
N LEU A 351 9.98 12.30 6.42
CA LEU A 351 9.94 12.61 4.99
C LEU A 351 9.83 14.11 4.75
N LYS A 352 10.29 14.53 3.58
CA LYS A 352 10.16 15.89 3.09
C LYS A 352 9.94 15.87 1.58
N PHE A 353 8.97 16.66 1.10
CA PHE A 353 8.76 16.78 -0.33
C PHE A 353 9.96 17.41 -1.05
N ASP A 354 10.35 16.83 -2.18
CA ASP A 354 11.29 17.43 -3.11
C ASP A 354 10.56 18.54 -3.90
N ARG A 355 10.80 19.79 -3.53
CA ARG A 355 10.15 20.95 -4.14
C ARG A 355 10.47 21.12 -5.63
N GLU A 356 11.67 20.74 -6.06
CA GLU A 356 12.06 20.79 -7.47
C GLU A 356 11.34 19.68 -8.27
N ALA A 357 11.23 18.48 -7.72
CA ALA A 357 10.44 17.41 -8.32
C ALA A 357 8.96 17.79 -8.40
N LEU A 358 8.37 18.33 -7.34
CA LEU A 358 6.98 18.79 -7.36
C LEU A 358 6.75 19.85 -8.45
N LYS A 359 7.64 20.83 -8.58
CA LYS A 359 7.57 21.86 -9.63
C LYS A 359 7.74 21.27 -11.03
N ARG A 360 8.72 20.39 -11.21
CA ARG A 360 9.04 19.75 -12.50
C ARG A 360 7.90 18.88 -13.03
N PHE A 361 7.20 18.17 -12.14
CA PHE A 361 6.15 17.22 -12.48
C PHE A 361 4.75 17.77 -12.18
N SER A 362 4.61 19.03 -11.85
CA SER A 362 3.31 19.70 -11.65
C SER A 362 2.43 19.58 -12.91
N ALA A 363 1.11 19.38 -12.71
CA ALA A 363 0.13 19.19 -13.77
C ALA A 363 -0.85 20.36 -13.83
#